data_4bb8c8a08d41072860dd75bfe23de873
#
_entry.id   4bb8c8a08d41072860dd75bfe23de873
#
_cell.length_a   1.000
_cell.length_b   1.000
_cell.length_c   1.000
_cell.angle_alpha   90.00
_cell.angle_beta   90.00
_cell.angle_gamma   90.00
#
_symmetry.space_group_name_H-M   'P 1'
#
loop_
_entity.id
_entity.type
_entity.pdbx_description
1 polymer ?
#
loop_
_entity_poly.entity_id
_entity_poly.type
_entity_poly.pdbx_seq_one_letter_code
_entity_poly.pdbx_strand_id
1 'polypeptide(L)'
;MPPSTRSRQRPAPADVGPTLDLDRYVPAFITFIANKLSNSATAFYQKQFGVNVTEWRIMSLLAIEPGIPASRICHVIGFDKGPVSRTLAGLEKRGLVSIRTDPDDGRTHSISLTARGRATHDKVIVAAFEREKRLLSCLSKDEREVLIDLLRRLHENLGAVTDSSYG
;
A
#
# COMPACT_ATOMS: atom_id res chain seq x y z
N MET A 1 13.27 36.42 -64.28
CA MET A 1 12.25 36.23 -63.22
C MET A 1 12.67 35.03 -62.40
N PRO A 2 13.04 35.17 -61.11
CA PRO A 2 13.32 34.04 -60.22
C PRO A 2 12.00 33.54 -59.61
N PRO A 3 11.87 32.22 -59.31
CA PRO A 3 10.66 31.65 -58.79
C PRO A 3 10.44 31.98 -57.28
N SER A 4 9.20 32.36 -56.99
CA SER A 4 8.68 32.70 -55.68
C SER A 4 8.80 31.52 -54.70
N THR A 5 9.60 31.71 -53.64
CA THR A 5 9.74 30.75 -52.53
C THR A 5 8.46 30.80 -51.67
N ARG A 6 7.60 29.83 -51.84
CA ARG A 6 6.46 29.63 -50.93
C ARG A 6 7.03 29.27 -49.53
N SER A 7 6.93 30.21 -48.62
CA SER A 7 7.08 30.00 -47.18
C SER A 7 6.11 28.93 -46.70
N ARG A 8 6.61 27.75 -46.33
CA ARG A 8 5.82 26.74 -45.58
C ARG A 8 5.53 27.31 -44.22
N GLN A 9 4.29 27.79 -44.01
CA GLN A 9 3.80 28.11 -42.70
C GLN A 9 3.86 26.84 -41.84
N ARG A 10 4.65 26.92 -40.76
CA ARG A 10 4.69 25.89 -39.70
C ARG A 10 3.28 25.79 -39.11
N PRO A 11 2.67 24.59 -39.03
CA PRO A 11 1.35 24.46 -38.40
C PRO A 11 1.44 25.01 -36.99
N ALA A 12 0.41 25.75 -36.57
CA ALA A 12 0.24 26.19 -35.18
C ALA A 12 0.30 24.96 -34.25
N PRO A 13 0.91 25.09 -33.07
CA PRO A 13 0.91 24.01 -32.11
C PRO A 13 -0.54 23.62 -31.86
N ALA A 14 -0.84 22.31 -32.05
CA ALA A 14 -2.14 21.76 -31.65
C ALA A 14 -2.40 22.17 -30.22
N ASP A 15 -3.65 22.55 -29.92
CA ASP A 15 -4.12 22.84 -28.57
C ASP A 15 -3.87 21.61 -27.69
N VAL A 16 -2.70 21.59 -27.04
CA VAL A 16 -2.32 20.50 -26.15
C VAL A 16 -3.10 20.73 -24.88
N GLY A 17 -4.17 19.96 -24.68
CA GLY A 17 -4.98 20.01 -23.49
C GLY A 17 -4.13 19.96 -22.19
N PRO A 18 -4.75 20.10 -21.01
CA PRO A 18 -4.02 20.21 -19.75
C PRO A 18 -3.04 19.05 -19.58
N THR A 19 -1.75 19.37 -19.39
CA THR A 19 -0.67 18.39 -19.21
C THR A 19 -0.37 18.24 -17.72
N LEU A 20 -0.28 17.00 -17.24
CA LEU A 20 0.02 16.68 -15.85
C LEU A 20 1.53 16.87 -15.59
N ASP A 21 1.87 17.68 -14.60
CA ASP A 21 3.24 17.81 -14.09
C ASP A 21 3.47 16.71 -13.02
N LEU A 22 4.14 15.63 -13.43
CA LEU A 22 4.40 14.48 -12.54
C LEU A 22 5.34 14.83 -11.37
N ASP A 23 6.18 15.85 -11.52
CA ASP A 23 7.10 16.29 -10.46
C ASP A 23 6.39 17.12 -9.36
N ARG A 24 5.13 17.47 -9.58
CA ARG A 24 4.29 18.21 -8.62
C ARG A 24 2.98 17.51 -8.27
N TYR A 25 2.66 16.41 -8.95
CA TYR A 25 1.41 15.69 -8.73
C TYR A 25 1.53 14.68 -7.58
N VAL A 26 1.08 15.10 -6.38
CA VAL A 26 1.18 14.32 -5.14
C VAL A 26 0.65 12.88 -5.26
N PRO A 27 -0.52 12.58 -5.89
CA PRO A 27 -0.98 11.20 -6.04
C PRO A 27 0.00 10.28 -6.80
N ALA A 28 0.74 10.82 -7.81
CA ALA A 28 1.76 10.05 -8.51
C ALA A 28 2.94 9.72 -7.58
N PHE A 29 3.43 10.67 -6.79
CA PHE A 29 4.50 10.42 -5.82
C PHE A 29 4.11 9.30 -4.84
N ILE A 30 2.91 9.39 -4.24
CA ILE A 30 2.43 8.39 -3.29
C ILE A 30 2.39 7.00 -3.97
N THR A 31 1.78 6.91 -5.16
CA THR A 31 1.63 5.66 -5.91
C THR A 31 2.99 5.08 -6.32
N PHE A 32 3.90 5.89 -6.87
CA PHE A 32 5.20 5.42 -7.33
C PHE A 32 6.08 4.96 -6.17
N ILE A 33 6.09 5.69 -5.07
CA ILE A 33 6.82 5.31 -3.85
C ILE A 33 6.23 3.99 -3.31
N ALA A 34 4.91 3.91 -3.14
CA ALA A 34 4.24 2.72 -2.62
C ALA A 34 4.53 1.48 -3.47
N ASN A 35 4.48 1.59 -4.81
CA ASN A 35 4.77 0.50 -5.73
C ASN A 35 6.23 0.02 -5.61
N LYS A 36 7.19 0.95 -5.64
CA LYS A 36 8.62 0.63 -5.52
C LYS A 36 8.95 -0.02 -4.17
N LEU A 37 8.40 0.50 -3.07
CA LEU A 37 8.56 -0.06 -1.74
C LEU A 37 7.96 -1.46 -1.64
N SER A 38 6.73 -1.66 -2.15
CA SER A 38 6.02 -2.93 -2.10
C SER A 38 6.74 -4.01 -2.91
N ASN A 39 7.21 -3.70 -4.13
CA ASN A 39 7.94 -4.64 -4.97
C ASN A 39 9.27 -5.05 -4.32
N SER A 40 10.04 -4.08 -3.83
CA SER A 40 11.30 -4.32 -3.14
C SER A 40 11.11 -5.13 -1.84
N ALA A 41 10.06 -4.81 -1.07
CA ALA A 41 9.74 -5.54 0.16
C ALA A 41 9.30 -6.97 -0.12
N THR A 42 8.46 -7.19 -1.15
CA THR A 42 8.00 -8.53 -1.54
C THR A 42 9.18 -9.43 -1.90
N ALA A 43 10.07 -8.98 -2.77
CA ALA A 43 11.25 -9.76 -3.16
C ALA A 43 12.15 -10.12 -1.96
N PHE A 44 12.38 -9.14 -1.07
CA PHE A 44 13.22 -9.33 0.10
C PHE A 44 12.57 -10.26 1.15
N TYR A 45 11.31 -10.00 1.54
CA TYR A 45 10.63 -10.79 2.58
C TYR A 45 10.35 -12.21 2.12
N GLN A 46 10.00 -12.39 0.83
CA GLN A 46 9.80 -13.73 0.27
C GLN A 46 11.08 -14.57 0.34
N LYS A 47 12.22 -13.98 -0.02
CA LYS A 47 13.52 -14.66 0.01
C LYS A 47 13.98 -14.98 1.44
N GLN A 48 13.80 -14.07 2.39
CA GLN A 48 14.35 -14.21 3.73
C GLN A 48 13.42 -14.91 4.72
N PHE A 49 12.11 -14.73 4.58
CA PHE A 49 11.11 -15.16 5.57
C PHE A 49 9.97 -15.99 4.98
N GLY A 50 9.93 -16.16 3.67
CA GLY A 50 8.86 -16.92 2.98
C GLY A 50 7.50 -16.21 2.99
N VAL A 51 7.44 -14.90 3.21
CA VAL A 51 6.21 -14.09 3.20
C VAL A 51 6.36 -12.92 2.23
N ASN A 52 5.27 -12.57 1.53
CA ASN A 52 5.24 -11.38 0.68
C ASN A 52 4.78 -10.14 1.48
N VAL A 53 4.82 -8.95 0.83
CA VAL A 53 4.47 -7.70 1.52
C VAL A 53 2.99 -7.63 1.93
N THR A 54 2.08 -8.25 1.20
CA THR A 54 0.65 -8.29 1.56
C THR A 54 0.43 -9.16 2.79
N GLU A 55 1.05 -10.33 2.82
CA GLU A 55 1.05 -11.23 3.98
C GLU A 55 1.64 -10.54 5.21
N TRP A 56 2.76 -9.84 5.04
CA TRP A 56 3.38 -9.04 6.09
C TRP A 56 2.43 -7.98 6.65
N ARG A 57 1.75 -7.20 5.79
CA ARG A 57 0.76 -6.18 6.22
C ARG A 57 -0.36 -6.78 7.05
N ILE A 58 -0.92 -7.92 6.61
CA ILE A 58 -1.96 -8.64 7.37
C ILE A 58 -1.41 -9.12 8.71
N MET A 59 -0.24 -9.76 8.71
CA MET A 59 0.38 -10.25 9.94
C MET A 59 0.69 -9.12 10.93
N SER A 60 1.16 -7.97 10.45
CA SER A 60 1.43 -6.79 11.28
C SER A 60 0.16 -6.24 11.93
N LEU A 61 -0.94 -6.16 11.17
CA LEU A 61 -2.23 -5.74 11.72
C LEU A 61 -2.73 -6.73 12.78
N LEU A 62 -2.67 -8.04 12.51
CA LEU A 62 -3.08 -9.08 13.45
C LEU A 62 -2.17 -9.15 14.69
N ALA A 63 -0.96 -8.64 14.61
CA ALA A 63 -0.07 -8.51 15.76
C ALA A 63 -0.51 -7.42 16.74
N ILE A 64 -1.15 -6.36 16.20
CA ILE A 64 -1.66 -5.20 16.95
C ILE A 64 -3.11 -5.45 17.38
N GLU A 65 -3.94 -5.95 16.47
CA GLU A 65 -5.37 -6.20 16.67
C GLU A 65 -5.67 -7.72 16.45
N PRO A 66 -5.44 -8.59 17.43
CA PRO A 66 -5.80 -10.00 17.29
C PRO A 66 -7.31 -10.21 17.35
N GLY A 67 -7.82 -11.24 16.66
CA GLY A 67 -9.22 -11.62 16.72
C GLY A 67 -10.16 -10.77 15.87
N ILE A 68 -9.64 -10.04 14.88
CA ILE A 68 -10.45 -9.18 14.00
C ILE A 68 -11.02 -9.95 12.80
N PRO A 69 -12.16 -9.50 12.25
CA PRO A 69 -12.72 -10.08 11.03
C PRO A 69 -11.97 -9.61 9.77
N ALA A 70 -12.13 -10.36 8.67
CA ALA A 70 -11.53 -10.02 7.38
C ALA A 70 -11.95 -8.64 6.85
N SER A 71 -13.16 -8.18 7.16
CA SER A 71 -13.64 -6.84 6.80
C SER A 71 -12.81 -5.73 7.43
N ARG A 72 -12.40 -5.89 8.70
CA ARG A 72 -11.50 -4.95 9.38
C ARG A 72 -10.13 -4.92 8.70
N ILE A 73 -9.60 -6.08 8.30
CA ILE A 73 -8.35 -6.17 7.56
C ILE A 73 -8.45 -5.43 6.22
N CYS A 74 -9.52 -5.68 5.44
CA CYS A 74 -9.76 -4.98 4.17
C CYS A 74 -9.78 -3.46 4.37
N HIS A 75 -10.51 -2.99 5.37
CA HIS A 75 -10.65 -1.56 5.66
C HIS A 75 -9.30 -0.91 5.99
N VAL A 76 -8.51 -1.52 6.89
CA VAL A 76 -7.25 -0.92 7.35
C VAL A 76 -6.17 -0.93 6.27
N ILE A 77 -6.02 -2.05 5.53
CA ILE A 77 -4.96 -2.16 4.52
C ILE A 77 -5.38 -1.64 3.14
N GLY A 78 -6.65 -1.25 2.96
CA GLY A 78 -7.16 -0.69 1.71
C GLY A 78 -7.23 -1.69 0.56
N PHE A 79 -7.50 -2.97 0.84
CA PHE A 79 -7.60 -4.03 -0.17
C PHE A 79 -9.01 -4.61 -0.27
N ASP A 80 -9.38 -5.04 -1.47
CA ASP A 80 -10.63 -5.73 -1.70
C ASP A 80 -10.70 -7.08 -1.00
N LYS A 81 -11.94 -7.54 -0.73
CA LYS A 81 -12.23 -8.80 -0.04
C LYS A 81 -11.58 -10.03 -0.70
N GLY A 82 -11.59 -10.08 -2.04
CA GLY A 82 -11.05 -11.24 -2.79
C GLY A 82 -9.55 -11.49 -2.56
N PRO A 83 -8.68 -10.50 -2.78
CA PRO A 83 -7.25 -10.60 -2.46
C PRO A 83 -6.97 -10.93 -1.00
N VAL A 84 -7.67 -10.28 -0.05
CA VAL A 84 -7.49 -10.53 1.38
C VAL A 84 -7.86 -11.98 1.73
N SER A 85 -9.01 -12.47 1.26
CA SER A 85 -9.46 -13.85 1.50
C SER A 85 -8.46 -14.89 0.98
N ARG A 86 -7.94 -14.72 -0.24
CA ARG A 86 -6.92 -15.62 -0.79
C ARG A 86 -5.63 -15.61 0.02
N THR A 87 -5.20 -14.44 0.47
CA THR A 87 -3.99 -14.29 1.29
C THR A 87 -4.17 -14.98 2.65
N LEU A 88 -5.32 -14.77 3.30
CA LEU A 88 -5.65 -15.41 4.57
C LEU A 88 -5.69 -16.93 4.47
N ALA A 89 -6.33 -17.48 3.43
CA ALA A 89 -6.32 -18.93 3.17
C ALA A 89 -4.90 -19.49 2.99
N GLY A 90 -4.03 -18.75 2.29
CA GLY A 90 -2.62 -19.12 2.15
C GLY A 90 -1.84 -19.08 3.46
N LEU A 91 -2.07 -18.08 4.30
CA LEU A 91 -1.45 -17.96 5.63
C LEU A 91 -1.95 -19.06 6.58
N GLU A 92 -3.25 -19.35 6.55
CA GLU A 92 -3.87 -20.42 7.36
C GLU A 92 -3.32 -21.80 6.97
N LYS A 93 -3.27 -22.11 5.67
CA LYS A 93 -2.68 -23.38 5.14
C LYS A 93 -1.25 -23.58 5.61
N ARG A 94 -0.48 -22.49 5.80
CA ARG A 94 0.90 -22.54 6.32
C ARG A 94 0.97 -22.50 7.85
N GLY A 95 -0.17 -22.42 8.54
CA GLY A 95 -0.24 -22.37 9.99
C GLY A 95 0.31 -21.06 10.58
N LEU A 96 0.23 -19.95 9.84
CA LEU A 96 0.68 -18.62 10.31
C LEU A 96 -0.46 -17.82 10.93
N VAL A 97 -1.70 -18.05 10.51
CA VAL A 97 -2.90 -17.50 11.12
C VAL A 97 -3.86 -18.63 11.48
N SER A 98 -4.77 -18.35 12.41
CA SER A 98 -5.94 -19.19 12.71
C SER A 98 -7.19 -18.39 12.42
N ILE A 99 -8.15 -19.01 11.74
CA ILE A 99 -9.46 -18.46 11.46
C ILE A 99 -10.46 -19.28 12.29
N ARG A 100 -11.14 -18.64 13.23
CA ARG A 100 -12.15 -19.30 14.08
C ARG A 100 -13.50 -18.72 13.76
N THR A 101 -14.48 -19.57 13.54
CA THR A 101 -15.87 -19.14 13.43
C THR A 101 -16.39 -18.85 14.83
N ASP A 102 -17.12 -17.75 14.98
CA ASP A 102 -17.81 -17.43 16.22
C ASP A 102 -18.89 -18.52 16.48
N PRO A 103 -18.88 -19.16 17.64
CA PRO A 103 -19.87 -20.22 17.94
C PRO A 103 -21.31 -19.69 18.01
N ASP A 104 -21.50 -18.41 18.34
CA ASP A 104 -22.83 -17.79 18.48
C ASP A 104 -23.29 -17.12 17.16
N ASP A 105 -22.33 -16.67 16.32
CA ASP A 105 -22.61 -16.14 14.98
C ASP A 105 -21.68 -16.79 13.94
N GLY A 106 -22.17 -17.87 13.33
CA GLY A 106 -21.44 -18.62 12.28
C GLY A 106 -21.02 -17.81 11.05
N ARG A 107 -21.41 -16.53 10.96
CA ARG A 107 -21.02 -15.60 9.88
C ARG A 107 -19.81 -14.77 10.24
N THR A 108 -19.46 -14.65 11.52
CA THR A 108 -18.35 -13.86 12.01
C THR A 108 -17.12 -14.75 12.19
N HIS A 109 -16.02 -14.38 11.56
CA HIS A 109 -14.74 -15.06 11.69
C HIS A 109 -13.75 -14.18 12.44
N SER A 110 -13.17 -14.73 13.50
CA SER A 110 -12.09 -14.14 14.28
C SER A 110 -10.74 -14.64 13.76
N ILE A 111 -9.88 -13.74 13.34
CA ILE A 111 -8.59 -14.06 12.71
C ILE A 111 -7.46 -13.59 13.63
N SER A 112 -6.53 -14.49 13.94
CA SER A 112 -5.39 -14.20 14.81
C SER A 112 -4.11 -14.85 14.29
N LEU A 113 -2.95 -14.32 14.69
CA LEU A 113 -1.68 -15.00 14.49
C LEU A 113 -1.63 -16.27 15.37
N THR A 114 -1.09 -17.34 14.81
CA THR A 114 -0.65 -18.50 15.61
C THR A 114 0.69 -18.19 16.29
N ALA A 115 1.17 -19.06 17.18
CA ALA A 115 2.52 -18.95 17.74
C ALA A 115 3.60 -18.93 16.64
N ARG A 116 3.43 -19.75 15.58
CA ARG A 116 4.32 -19.75 14.42
C ARG A 116 4.23 -18.45 13.62
N GLY A 117 3.00 -17.91 13.44
CA GLY A 117 2.79 -16.61 12.80
C GLY A 117 3.46 -15.50 13.58
N ARG A 118 3.31 -15.48 14.90
CA ARG A 118 3.99 -14.51 15.77
C ARG A 118 5.51 -14.59 15.63
N ALA A 119 6.08 -15.76 15.71
CA ALA A 119 7.52 -15.95 15.57
C ALA A 119 8.03 -15.53 14.18
N THR A 120 7.22 -15.70 13.12
CA THR A 120 7.55 -15.20 11.78
C THR A 120 7.46 -13.68 11.73
N HIS A 121 6.38 -13.09 12.25
CA HIS A 121 6.20 -11.64 12.36
C HIS A 121 7.39 -10.98 13.06
N ASP A 122 7.83 -11.52 14.20
CA ASP A 122 8.90 -10.95 15.02
C ASP A 122 10.26 -10.94 14.30
N LYS A 123 10.47 -11.86 13.36
CA LYS A 123 11.66 -11.82 12.48
C LYS A 123 11.53 -10.75 11.40
N VAL A 124 10.35 -10.62 10.80
CA VAL A 124 10.13 -9.66 9.70
C VAL A 124 10.15 -8.22 10.20
N ILE A 125 9.61 -7.94 11.41
CA ILE A 125 9.51 -6.57 11.93
C ILE A 125 10.89 -5.92 12.13
N VAL A 126 11.90 -6.69 12.52
CA VAL A 126 13.28 -6.20 12.65
C VAL A 126 13.80 -5.70 11.31
N ALA A 127 13.58 -6.48 10.26
CA ALA A 127 13.97 -6.10 8.90
C ALA A 127 13.13 -4.93 8.37
N ALA A 128 11.85 -4.86 8.74
CA ALA A 128 10.96 -3.75 8.36
C ALA A 128 11.45 -2.44 8.96
N PHE A 129 11.81 -2.39 10.24
CA PHE A 129 12.36 -1.19 10.88
C PHE A 129 13.71 -0.76 10.29
N GLU A 130 14.58 -1.71 9.96
CA GLU A 130 15.84 -1.35 9.30
C GLU A 130 15.61 -0.78 7.89
N ARG A 131 14.62 -1.27 7.16
CA ARG A 131 14.23 -0.74 5.86
C ARG A 131 13.61 0.66 5.98
N GLU A 132 12.77 0.88 6.98
CA GLU A 132 12.20 2.19 7.31
C GLU A 132 13.30 3.20 7.63
N LYS A 133 14.24 2.85 8.52
CA LYS A 133 15.38 3.68 8.88
C LYS A 133 16.18 4.12 7.64
N ARG A 134 16.42 3.19 6.71
CA ARG A 134 17.13 3.50 5.45
C ARG A 134 16.30 4.40 4.54
N LEU A 135 15.00 4.14 4.40
CA LEU A 135 14.09 4.97 3.61
C LEU A 135 14.08 6.42 4.10
N LEU A 136 13.99 6.58 5.42
CA LEU A 136 13.88 7.89 6.06
C LEU A 136 15.25 8.55 6.38
N SER A 137 16.37 7.97 5.95
CA SER A 137 17.71 8.48 6.26
C SER A 137 18.02 9.85 5.64
N CYS A 138 17.29 10.25 4.60
CA CYS A 138 17.37 11.55 3.96
C CYS A 138 16.62 12.67 4.71
N LEU A 139 15.86 12.32 5.77
CA LEU A 139 15.04 13.26 6.54
C LEU A 139 15.60 13.42 7.96
N SER A 140 15.59 14.64 8.46
CA SER A 140 15.80 14.95 9.87
C SER A 140 14.64 14.39 10.73
N LYS A 141 14.81 14.39 12.05
CA LYS A 141 13.76 13.93 12.97
C LYS A 141 12.48 14.76 12.85
N ASP A 142 12.62 16.08 12.76
CA ASP A 142 11.47 16.99 12.69
C ASP A 142 10.73 16.85 11.34
N GLU A 143 11.47 16.68 10.22
CA GLU A 143 10.87 16.42 8.92
C GLU A 143 10.09 15.09 8.88
N ARG A 144 10.53 14.06 9.62
CA ARG A 144 9.78 12.79 9.73
C ARG A 144 8.45 12.99 10.45
N GLU A 145 8.43 13.74 11.55
CA GLU A 145 7.19 14.02 12.27
C GLU A 145 6.21 14.83 11.41
N VAL A 146 6.71 15.83 10.67
CA VAL A 146 5.89 16.58 9.71
C VAL A 146 5.35 15.68 8.61
N LEU A 147 6.17 14.79 8.05
CA LEU A 147 5.74 13.84 7.02
C LEU A 147 4.63 12.91 7.54
N ILE A 148 4.78 12.38 8.76
CA ILE A 148 3.77 11.51 9.38
C ILE A 148 2.45 12.26 9.56
N ASP A 149 2.49 13.50 10.06
CA ASP A 149 1.29 14.33 10.21
C ASP A 149 0.60 14.59 8.86
N LEU A 150 1.36 14.97 7.84
CA LEU A 150 0.80 15.22 6.51
C LEU A 150 0.18 13.96 5.91
N LEU A 151 0.83 12.80 6.03
CA LEU A 151 0.29 11.52 5.55
C LEU A 151 -0.99 11.12 6.29
N ARG A 152 -1.06 11.35 7.61
CA ARG A 152 -2.27 11.10 8.41
C ARG A 152 -3.44 11.95 7.95
N ARG A 153 -3.22 13.24 7.76
CA ARG A 153 -4.24 14.18 7.27
C ARG A 153 -4.73 13.81 5.86
N LEU A 154 -3.82 13.41 4.96
CA LEU A 154 -4.20 12.90 3.64
C LEU A 154 -5.03 11.63 3.73
N HIS A 155 -4.65 10.70 4.62
CA HIS A 155 -5.39 9.46 4.84
C HIS A 155 -6.82 9.73 5.36
N GLU A 156 -6.98 10.63 6.32
CA GLU A 156 -8.28 11.04 6.86
C GLU A 156 -9.17 11.72 5.80
N ASN A 157 -8.56 12.41 4.83
CA ASN A 157 -9.27 13.11 3.75
C ASN A 157 -9.58 12.22 2.53
N LEU A 158 -9.25 10.93 2.53
CA LEU A 158 -9.51 10.04 1.39
C LEU A 158 -11.00 9.97 1.01
N GLY A 159 -11.91 10.11 1.98
CA GLY A 159 -13.35 10.17 1.72
C GLY A 159 -13.74 11.23 0.68
N ALA A 160 -13.04 12.36 0.65
CA ALA A 160 -13.30 13.45 -0.30
C ALA A 160 -13.07 13.06 -1.78
N VAL A 161 -12.33 11.99 -2.06
CA VAL A 161 -12.08 11.49 -3.43
C VAL A 161 -12.72 10.13 -3.70
N THR A 162 -13.18 9.43 -2.66
CA THR A 162 -13.83 8.10 -2.80
C THR A 162 -15.35 8.22 -2.84
N ASP A 163 -15.93 9.29 -2.33
CA ASP A 163 -17.36 9.58 -2.46
C ASP A 163 -17.68 9.86 -3.93
N SER A 164 -18.52 9.00 -4.52
CA SER A 164 -18.87 8.92 -5.94
C SER A 164 -19.70 10.11 -6.45
N SER A 165 -19.44 11.33 -6.00
CA SER A 165 -20.16 12.55 -6.43
C SER A 165 -19.57 13.21 -7.70
N TYR A 166 -18.68 12.53 -8.41
CA TYR A 166 -18.29 12.92 -9.77
C TYR A 166 -19.19 12.17 -10.78
N GLY A 167 -20.48 12.57 -10.81
CA GLY A 167 -21.43 12.19 -11.83
C GLY A 167 -21.78 13.41 -12.69
#